data_1bdfa6ede59836faac83ee7b04b85887
#
_entry.id   1bdfa6ede59836faac83ee7b04b85887
#
_cell.length_a   1.000
_cell.length_b   1.000
_cell.length_c   1.000
_cell.angle_alpha   90.00
_cell.angle_beta   90.00
_cell.angle_gamma   90.00
#
_symmetry.space_group_name_H-M   'P 1'
#
loop_
_entity.id
_entity.type
_entity.pdbx_description
1 polymer ?
#
loop_
_entity_poly.entity_id
_entity_poly.type
_entity_poly.pdbx_seq_one_letter_code
_entity_poly.pdbx_strand_id
1 'polypeptide(L)'
;GKPMSISLNGGYGITTKMPTLNYLYPDKYYSNFICMAYYDTENPTQDSKFVVHTYVQDPTNYQIKPARNYKWEIRLDVDWNDNRFSVDYFRESMTSGFRYSSIYGVYDYRSYDVSQMKAGVDYTTLPYENRRVLDGYQQVSNGSKLVKQGIELAFTSQRIHCLRTRVNVTGAWFHTQYTNSQPMFDAVSTVVNGQTVRNKYVGLYDWNDGRENDRLNTNVTFDTQIPEWKLIFTTSVQCMWMIRTKQMKKNGMPIAYISSEDGQLHDYTDESLNDPYLLQLARTYNDEQFKAFTVPMSMVVNLKVTKEIGRYMRLSFFANKILDYLPDYTANGRVIRRNASPYFGVEAGFTI
;
A
#
# COMPACT_ATOMS: atom_id res chain seq x y z
N GLY A 1 27.25 -31.59 30.11
CA GLY A 1 26.42 -30.69 29.30
C GLY A 1 27.02 -30.59 27.89
N LYS A 2 26.21 -30.38 26.87
CA LYS A 2 26.72 -30.09 25.55
C LYS A 2 27.48 -28.77 25.58
N PRO A 3 28.59 -28.64 24.84
CA PRO A 3 29.33 -27.38 24.82
C PRO A 3 28.44 -26.25 24.23
N MET A 4 28.59 -25.06 24.75
CA MET A 4 27.97 -23.86 24.20
C MET A 4 28.63 -23.53 22.86
N SER A 5 27.81 -23.26 21.85
CA SER A 5 28.29 -22.76 20.58
C SER A 5 27.67 -21.39 20.27
N ILE A 6 28.50 -20.51 19.74
CA ILE A 6 28.10 -19.16 19.32
C ILE A 6 28.55 -19.00 17.89
N SER A 7 27.64 -18.59 17.01
CA SER A 7 27.97 -18.27 15.62
C SER A 7 27.43 -16.90 15.23
N LEU A 8 28.24 -16.14 14.52
CA LEU A 8 27.90 -14.85 13.95
C LEU A 8 27.93 -14.97 12.44
N ASN A 9 26.82 -14.66 11.80
CA ASN A 9 26.66 -14.74 10.36
C ASN A 9 26.31 -13.36 9.80
N GLY A 10 26.80 -13.05 8.61
CA GLY A 10 26.44 -11.83 7.91
C GLY A 10 26.09 -12.14 6.46
N GLY A 11 25.10 -11.46 5.93
CA GLY A 11 24.62 -11.62 4.56
C GLY A 11 24.42 -10.28 3.85
N TYR A 12 24.72 -10.26 2.56
CA TYR A 12 24.34 -9.18 1.67
C TYR A 12 23.77 -9.79 0.39
N GLY A 13 22.64 -9.25 -0.05
CA GLY A 13 21.97 -9.75 -1.24
C GLY A 13 21.30 -8.63 -2.04
N ILE A 14 21.19 -8.85 -3.34
CA ILE A 14 20.45 -8.00 -4.25
C ILE A 14 19.35 -8.87 -4.88
N THR A 15 18.10 -8.46 -4.68
CA THR A 15 16.97 -9.10 -5.34
C THR A 15 16.43 -8.18 -6.43
N THR A 16 16.07 -8.76 -7.55
CA THR A 16 15.53 -8.03 -8.70
C THR A 16 14.11 -8.50 -8.99
N LYS A 17 13.19 -7.55 -9.06
CA LYS A 17 11.80 -7.79 -9.45
C LYS A 17 11.58 -7.25 -10.86
N MET A 18 11.21 -8.12 -11.78
CA MET A 18 10.84 -7.71 -13.14
C MET A 18 9.47 -7.03 -13.15
N PRO A 19 9.22 -6.07 -14.08
CA PRO A 19 7.89 -5.55 -14.30
C PRO A 19 6.92 -6.68 -14.68
N THR A 20 5.70 -6.60 -14.21
CA THR A 20 4.62 -7.53 -14.61
C THR A 20 4.16 -7.23 -16.04
N LEU A 21 3.44 -8.17 -16.66
CA LEU A 21 2.91 -7.98 -18.01
C LEU A 21 2.01 -6.75 -18.11
N ASN A 22 1.20 -6.47 -17.10
CA ASN A 22 0.33 -5.27 -17.05
C ASN A 22 1.14 -3.96 -17.01
N TYR A 23 2.39 -3.99 -16.56
CA TYR A 23 3.27 -2.83 -16.58
C TYR A 23 3.98 -2.66 -17.93
N LEU A 24 4.24 -3.77 -18.62
CA LEU A 24 4.90 -3.77 -19.93
C LEU A 24 3.90 -3.52 -21.07
N TYR A 25 2.68 -4.00 -20.91
CA TYR A 25 1.62 -3.94 -21.92
C TYR A 25 0.32 -3.42 -21.29
N PRO A 26 0.27 -2.16 -20.85
CA PRO A 26 -0.95 -1.56 -20.34
C PRO A 26 -1.98 -1.37 -21.45
N ASP A 27 -3.24 -1.38 -21.08
CA ASP A 27 -4.33 -1.02 -22.00
C ASP A 27 -4.21 0.44 -22.43
N LYS A 28 -4.67 0.74 -23.64
CA LYS A 28 -4.73 2.12 -24.13
C LYS A 28 -5.68 2.95 -23.27
N TYR A 29 -5.29 4.19 -23.02
CA TYR A 29 -6.12 5.17 -22.32
C TYR A 29 -6.85 6.06 -23.32
N TYR A 30 -8.12 6.34 -23.05
CA TYR A 30 -8.98 7.14 -23.92
C TYR A 30 -9.36 8.43 -23.20
N SER A 31 -8.79 9.58 -23.64
CA SER A 31 -9.20 10.91 -23.19
C SER A 31 -10.40 11.36 -24.00
N ASN A 32 -11.55 11.42 -23.36
CA ASN A 32 -12.84 11.76 -24.00
C ASN A 32 -13.26 13.18 -23.64
N PHE A 33 -13.38 14.05 -24.62
CA PHE A 33 -13.82 15.43 -24.45
C PHE A 33 -15.20 15.61 -25.08
N ILE A 34 -16.17 16.04 -24.26
CA ILE A 34 -17.55 16.26 -24.69
C ILE A 34 -17.57 17.52 -25.56
N CYS A 35 -17.76 17.35 -26.85
CA CYS A 35 -17.92 18.43 -27.83
C CYS A 35 -19.32 18.99 -27.82
N MET A 36 -20.31 18.13 -27.60
CA MET A 36 -21.72 18.49 -27.58
C MET A 36 -22.50 17.46 -26.75
N ALA A 37 -23.45 17.92 -25.95
CA ALA A 37 -24.47 17.09 -25.32
C ALA A 37 -25.82 17.80 -25.49
N TYR A 38 -26.67 17.25 -26.34
CA TYR A 38 -28.03 17.72 -26.58
C TYR A 38 -29.01 16.62 -26.17
N TYR A 39 -29.95 16.98 -25.32
CA TYR A 39 -31.03 16.09 -24.88
C TYR A 39 -32.33 16.62 -25.41
N ASP A 40 -32.98 15.85 -26.31
CA ASP A 40 -34.31 16.14 -26.82
C ASP A 40 -35.36 15.65 -25.82
N THR A 41 -36.24 16.56 -25.37
CA THR A 41 -37.29 16.26 -24.38
C THR A 41 -38.51 15.59 -24.97
N GLU A 42 -38.75 15.76 -26.27
CA GLU A 42 -39.91 15.20 -26.99
C GLU A 42 -39.61 13.78 -27.49
N ASN A 43 -38.40 13.59 -28.08
CA ASN A 43 -37.95 12.30 -28.60
C ASN A 43 -36.55 11.91 -28.09
N PRO A 44 -36.40 11.62 -26.78
CA PRO A 44 -35.06 11.46 -26.15
C PRO A 44 -34.21 10.36 -26.77
N THR A 45 -34.83 9.29 -27.27
CA THR A 45 -34.11 8.12 -27.79
C THR A 45 -33.67 8.27 -29.25
N GLN A 46 -34.29 9.17 -30.03
CA GLN A 46 -34.02 9.34 -31.46
C GLN A 46 -33.23 10.63 -31.75
N ASP A 47 -33.56 11.72 -31.07
CA ASP A 47 -33.06 13.05 -31.40
C ASP A 47 -32.02 13.59 -30.44
N SER A 48 -31.83 12.97 -29.27
CA SER A 48 -30.71 13.31 -28.39
C SER A 48 -29.37 12.96 -29.05
N LYS A 49 -28.40 13.88 -28.94
CA LYS A 49 -27.08 13.71 -29.54
C LYS A 49 -25.97 13.96 -28.51
N PHE A 50 -25.00 13.05 -28.52
CA PHE A 50 -23.81 13.15 -27.68
C PHE A 50 -22.59 12.97 -28.56
N VAL A 51 -21.79 14.01 -28.67
CA VAL A 51 -20.59 14.04 -29.52
C VAL A 51 -19.35 14.17 -28.66
N VAL A 52 -18.41 13.29 -28.84
CA VAL A 52 -17.17 13.21 -28.08
C VAL A 52 -15.98 13.23 -29.03
N HIS A 53 -14.97 14.03 -28.71
CA HIS A 53 -13.65 13.93 -29.32
C HIS A 53 -12.77 13.06 -28.44
N THR A 54 -12.26 11.96 -28.98
CA THR A 54 -11.44 11.00 -28.26
C THR A 54 -9.99 11.01 -28.72
N TYR A 55 -9.07 11.20 -27.78
CA TYR A 55 -7.65 10.96 -28.00
C TYR A 55 -7.26 9.62 -27.40
N VAL A 56 -6.48 8.82 -28.13
CA VAL A 56 -5.98 7.52 -27.68
C VAL A 56 -4.54 7.66 -27.24
N GLN A 57 -4.27 7.38 -25.97
CA GLN A 57 -2.94 7.47 -25.35
C GLN A 57 -2.33 6.08 -25.20
N ASP A 58 -1.00 6.03 -25.27
CA ASP A 58 -0.23 4.83 -24.96
C ASP A 58 0.46 4.98 -23.59
N PRO A 59 -0.04 4.32 -22.53
CA PRO A 59 0.57 4.40 -21.21
C PRO A 59 1.86 3.58 -21.07
N THR A 60 2.33 2.93 -22.12
CA THR A 60 3.53 2.11 -22.07
C THR A 60 4.77 2.95 -21.72
N ASN A 61 5.46 2.56 -20.66
CA ASN A 61 6.76 3.15 -20.34
C ASN A 61 7.89 2.27 -20.88
N TYR A 62 8.43 2.65 -22.03
CA TYR A 62 9.55 1.93 -22.67
C TYR A 62 10.88 2.03 -21.91
N GLN A 63 10.95 2.90 -20.88
CA GLN A 63 12.15 3.11 -20.07
C GLN A 63 12.07 2.41 -18.69
N ILE A 64 11.00 1.65 -18.44
CA ILE A 64 10.83 0.97 -17.15
C ILE A 64 11.96 -0.05 -16.93
N LYS A 65 12.56 0.00 -15.76
CA LYS A 65 13.67 -0.87 -15.37
C LYS A 65 13.22 -1.85 -14.29
N PRO A 66 13.86 -3.04 -14.18
CA PRO A 66 13.63 -3.92 -13.05
C PRO A 66 13.87 -3.21 -11.72
N ALA A 67 12.99 -3.43 -10.75
CA ALA A 67 13.17 -2.90 -9.41
C ALA A 67 14.23 -3.72 -8.68
N ARG A 68 15.17 -3.05 -8.02
CA ARG A 68 16.26 -3.68 -7.27
C ARG A 68 16.10 -3.37 -5.79
N ASN A 69 16.15 -4.41 -4.97
CA ASN A 69 16.16 -4.33 -3.53
C ASN A 69 17.49 -4.83 -2.99
N TYR A 70 18.15 -4.04 -2.17
CA TYR A 70 19.40 -4.33 -1.52
C TYR A 70 19.11 -4.69 -0.07
N LYS A 71 19.52 -5.90 0.35
CA LYS A 71 19.36 -6.36 1.72
C LYS A 71 20.73 -6.70 2.32
N TRP A 72 20.94 -6.30 3.56
CA TRP A 72 22.00 -6.83 4.38
C TRP A 72 21.44 -7.26 5.74
N GLU A 73 22.07 -8.24 6.36
CA GLU A 73 21.66 -8.80 7.61
C GLU A 73 22.85 -9.28 8.44
N ILE A 74 22.69 -9.25 9.74
CA ILE A 74 23.64 -9.78 10.71
C ILE A 74 22.85 -10.62 11.71
N ARG A 75 23.25 -11.89 11.86
CA ARG A 75 22.59 -12.87 12.71
C ARG A 75 23.54 -13.45 13.72
N LEU A 76 23.12 -13.48 14.98
CA LEU A 76 23.77 -14.18 16.06
C LEU A 76 22.93 -15.40 16.44
N ASP A 77 23.56 -16.58 16.44
CA ASP A 77 22.99 -17.83 16.94
C ASP A 77 23.77 -18.30 18.17
N VAL A 78 23.05 -18.75 19.19
CA VAL A 78 23.60 -19.30 20.43
C VAL A 78 22.89 -20.59 20.76
N ASP A 79 23.64 -21.68 20.78
CA ASP A 79 23.14 -23.01 21.20
C ASP A 79 23.80 -23.40 22.53
N TRP A 80 22.99 -23.81 23.53
CA TRP A 80 23.50 -24.30 24.81
C TRP A 80 22.52 -25.31 25.44
N ASN A 81 23.02 -26.44 25.88
CA ASN A 81 22.21 -27.44 26.60
C ASN A 81 20.84 -27.73 25.94
N ASP A 82 20.81 -27.92 24.61
CA ASP A 82 19.59 -28.11 23.82
C ASP A 82 18.63 -26.90 23.76
N ASN A 83 19.05 -25.75 24.28
CA ASN A 83 18.38 -24.48 24.00
C ASN A 83 19.02 -23.84 22.78
N ARG A 84 18.21 -23.16 21.97
CA ARG A 84 18.65 -22.37 20.84
C ARG A 84 18.08 -20.98 20.91
N PHE A 85 18.92 -19.98 20.76
CA PHE A 85 18.55 -18.58 20.64
C PHE A 85 19.14 -18.01 19.34
N SER A 86 18.35 -17.25 18.59
CA SER A 86 18.85 -16.48 17.48
C SER A 86 18.26 -15.08 17.48
N VAL A 87 19.07 -14.11 17.10
CA VAL A 87 18.65 -12.74 16.84
C VAL A 87 19.23 -12.29 15.51
N ASP A 88 18.40 -11.70 14.68
CA ASP A 88 18.76 -11.18 13.37
C ASP A 88 18.38 -9.71 13.28
N TYR A 89 19.32 -8.87 12.81
CA TYR A 89 19.02 -7.51 12.39
C TYR A 89 19.23 -7.41 10.88
N PHE A 90 18.25 -6.83 10.20
CA PHE A 90 18.34 -6.63 8.77
C PHE A 90 17.91 -5.23 8.34
N ARG A 91 18.41 -4.80 7.19
CA ARG A 91 17.96 -3.61 6.50
C ARG A 91 17.84 -3.86 5.00
N GLU A 92 16.71 -3.46 4.45
CA GLU A 92 16.39 -3.50 3.03
C GLU A 92 16.19 -2.08 2.51
N SER A 93 16.67 -1.81 1.29
CA SER A 93 16.50 -0.53 0.62
C SER A 93 16.24 -0.72 -0.87
N MET A 94 15.16 -0.14 -1.34
CA MET A 94 14.77 -0.12 -2.75
C MET A 94 14.42 1.31 -3.13
N THR A 95 15.03 1.83 -4.20
CA THR A 95 14.80 3.20 -4.70
C THR A 95 14.16 3.22 -6.09
N SER A 96 13.99 2.07 -6.70
CA SER A 96 13.51 1.86 -8.07
C SER A 96 12.23 1.02 -8.13
N GLY A 97 11.42 1.05 -7.07
CA GLY A 97 10.15 0.32 -7.03
C GLY A 97 9.14 0.86 -8.04
N PHE A 98 8.21 0.01 -8.45
CA PHE A 98 7.17 0.40 -9.40
C PHE A 98 6.11 1.26 -8.74
N ARG A 99 5.70 2.31 -9.45
CA ARG A 99 4.65 3.23 -9.05
C ARG A 99 3.94 3.77 -10.28
N TYR A 100 2.63 3.98 -10.18
CA TYR A 100 1.89 4.78 -11.15
C TYR A 100 2.17 6.26 -10.89
N SER A 101 2.49 6.98 -11.97
CA SER A 101 2.67 8.44 -11.99
C SER A 101 1.76 9.03 -13.06
N SER A 102 1.19 10.18 -12.78
CA SER A 102 0.36 10.88 -13.76
C SER A 102 1.23 11.55 -14.80
N ILE A 103 0.89 11.38 -16.08
CA ILE A 103 1.48 12.07 -17.23
C ILE A 103 0.39 12.99 -17.78
N TYR A 104 0.72 14.24 -18.05
CA TYR A 104 -0.22 15.22 -18.56
C TYR A 104 0.17 15.66 -19.97
N GLY A 105 -0.85 15.89 -20.80
CA GLY A 105 -0.74 16.46 -22.13
C GLY A 105 -1.79 17.53 -22.35
N VAL A 106 -1.59 18.32 -23.43
CA VAL A 106 -2.53 19.34 -23.86
C VAL A 106 -3.38 18.80 -24.99
N TYR A 107 -4.68 19.03 -24.92
CA TYR A 107 -5.68 18.53 -25.86
C TYR A 107 -6.59 19.65 -26.31
N ASP A 108 -6.76 19.75 -27.63
CA ASP A 108 -7.65 20.71 -28.29
C ASP A 108 -8.93 20.04 -28.73
N TYR A 109 -10.08 20.62 -28.44
CA TYR A 109 -11.37 20.15 -28.92
C TYR A 109 -12.36 21.29 -29.13
N ARG A 110 -13.39 21.06 -29.96
CA ARG A 110 -14.47 22.02 -30.20
C ARG A 110 -15.61 21.78 -29.23
N SER A 111 -16.06 22.84 -28.59
CA SER A 111 -17.28 22.82 -27.75
C SER A 111 -18.38 23.56 -28.51
N TYR A 112 -19.40 22.82 -28.98
CA TYR A 112 -20.48 23.38 -29.77
C TYR A 112 -21.56 24.00 -28.88
N ASP A 113 -22.12 25.15 -29.31
CA ASP A 113 -23.25 25.80 -28.68
C ASP A 113 -24.56 25.06 -29.06
N VAL A 114 -25.22 24.46 -28.07
CA VAL A 114 -26.45 23.69 -28.27
C VAL A 114 -27.72 24.53 -28.24
N SER A 115 -27.63 25.86 -28.05
CA SER A 115 -28.80 26.74 -27.93
C SER A 115 -29.71 26.71 -29.19
N GLN A 116 -29.16 26.43 -30.36
CA GLN A 116 -29.84 26.36 -31.63
C GLN A 116 -30.03 24.90 -32.12
N MET A 117 -29.68 23.92 -31.30
CA MET A 117 -29.80 22.51 -31.69
C MET A 117 -31.26 22.07 -31.64
N LYS A 118 -31.69 21.36 -32.70
CA LYS A 118 -33.02 20.76 -32.86
C LYS A 118 -32.93 19.43 -33.61
N ALA A 119 -33.98 18.64 -33.59
CA ALA A 119 -34.10 17.46 -34.44
C ALA A 119 -33.78 17.78 -35.92
N GLY A 120 -32.94 16.96 -36.55
CA GLY A 120 -32.55 17.12 -37.96
C GLY A 120 -31.43 18.14 -38.24
N VAL A 121 -31.00 18.94 -37.29
CA VAL A 121 -29.88 19.89 -37.45
C VAL A 121 -28.54 19.12 -37.44
N ASP A 122 -27.67 19.45 -38.41
CA ASP A 122 -26.30 18.98 -38.40
C ASP A 122 -25.47 19.82 -37.41
N TYR A 123 -24.98 19.16 -36.36
CA TYR A 123 -24.25 19.82 -35.29
C TYR A 123 -22.97 20.52 -35.79
N THR A 124 -22.38 20.07 -36.91
CA THR A 124 -21.16 20.65 -37.45
C THR A 124 -21.37 22.09 -37.99
N THR A 125 -22.62 22.48 -38.17
CA THR A 125 -23.00 23.85 -38.59
C THR A 125 -23.23 24.80 -37.44
N LEU A 126 -23.23 24.29 -36.19
CA LEU A 126 -23.43 25.12 -35.00
C LEU A 126 -22.20 25.97 -34.69
N PRO A 127 -22.36 27.12 -34.04
CA PRO A 127 -21.25 27.87 -33.48
C PRO A 127 -20.48 27.03 -32.50
N TYR A 128 -19.17 27.18 -32.46
CA TYR A 128 -18.31 26.44 -31.52
C TYR A 128 -17.20 27.34 -30.96
N GLU A 129 -16.71 26.94 -29.77
CA GLU A 129 -15.53 27.48 -29.16
C GLU A 129 -14.42 26.43 -29.22
N ASN A 130 -13.21 26.85 -29.61
CA ASN A 130 -12.03 25.99 -29.48
C ASN A 130 -11.57 26.01 -28.02
N ARG A 131 -11.54 24.84 -27.42
CA ARG A 131 -11.07 24.66 -26.05
C ARG A 131 -9.76 23.91 -26.03
N ARG A 132 -8.86 24.38 -25.19
CA ARG A 132 -7.55 23.76 -24.91
C ARG A 132 -7.48 23.45 -23.42
N VAL A 133 -7.20 22.18 -23.09
CA VAL A 133 -7.19 21.71 -21.72
C VAL A 133 -6.04 20.74 -21.46
N LEU A 134 -5.61 20.70 -20.19
CA LEU A 134 -4.77 19.62 -19.70
C LEU A 134 -5.64 18.41 -19.34
N ASP A 135 -5.21 17.24 -19.75
CA ASP A 135 -5.70 15.96 -19.26
C ASP A 135 -4.54 15.01 -19.00
N GLY A 136 -4.75 14.02 -18.15
CA GLY A 136 -3.69 13.14 -17.74
C GLY A 136 -4.12 11.69 -17.61
N TYR A 137 -3.17 10.80 -17.85
CA TYR A 137 -3.31 9.36 -17.67
C TYR A 137 -2.21 8.82 -16.74
N GLN A 138 -2.41 7.59 -16.26
CA GLN A 138 -1.45 6.93 -15.37
C GLN A 138 -0.45 6.11 -16.19
N GLN A 139 0.83 6.30 -15.89
CA GLN A 139 1.92 5.52 -16.48
C GLN A 139 2.76 4.92 -15.34
N VAL A 140 3.20 3.67 -15.49
CA VAL A 140 4.09 3.03 -14.51
C VAL A 140 5.49 3.59 -14.62
N SER A 141 6.10 3.92 -13.49
CA SER A 141 7.48 4.41 -13.39
C SER A 141 8.25 3.67 -12.28
N ASN A 142 9.55 3.88 -12.22
CA ASN A 142 10.41 3.42 -11.10
C ASN A 142 10.46 4.46 -9.96
N GLY A 143 9.33 5.08 -9.65
CA GLY A 143 9.20 6.22 -8.74
C GLY A 143 8.93 5.87 -7.27
N SER A 144 9.00 4.60 -6.86
CA SER A 144 8.76 4.17 -5.48
C SER A 144 10.06 3.90 -4.74
N LYS A 145 10.12 4.35 -3.49
CA LYS A 145 11.20 4.07 -2.55
C LYS A 145 10.67 3.35 -1.32
N LEU A 146 11.38 2.32 -0.90
CA LEU A 146 11.11 1.54 0.30
C LEU A 146 12.40 1.44 1.13
N VAL A 147 12.31 1.71 2.42
CA VAL A 147 13.33 1.33 3.40
C VAL A 147 12.63 0.49 4.46
N LYS A 148 13.13 -0.69 4.72
CA LYS A 148 12.65 -1.58 5.77
C LYS A 148 13.83 -2.03 6.62
N GLN A 149 13.69 -1.99 7.93
CA GLN A 149 14.67 -2.54 8.87
C GLN A 149 13.92 -3.23 10.00
N GLY A 150 14.58 -4.17 10.64
CA GLY A 150 13.94 -4.90 11.71
C GLY A 150 14.88 -5.77 12.51
N ILE A 151 14.36 -6.21 13.65
CA ILE A 151 14.99 -7.20 14.51
C ILE A 151 14.04 -8.38 14.60
N GLU A 152 14.54 -9.57 14.29
CA GLU A 152 13.82 -10.81 14.48
C GLU A 152 14.52 -11.63 15.56
N LEU A 153 13.75 -12.26 16.41
CA LEU A 153 14.27 -13.13 17.46
C LEU A 153 13.54 -14.48 17.43
N ALA A 154 14.28 -15.54 17.72
CA ALA A 154 13.71 -16.85 17.93
C ALA A 154 14.43 -17.52 19.10
N PHE A 155 13.64 -18.16 19.98
CA PHE A 155 14.14 -18.96 21.08
C PHE A 155 13.40 -20.28 21.14
N THR A 156 14.13 -21.37 21.27
CA THR A 156 13.59 -22.71 21.49
C THR A 156 14.25 -23.29 22.73
N SER A 157 13.46 -23.61 23.75
CA SER A 157 13.97 -24.20 24.97
C SER A 157 14.31 -25.69 24.80
N GLN A 158 15.21 -26.22 25.60
CA GLN A 158 15.20 -27.64 25.91
C GLN A 158 13.84 -28.05 26.44
N ARG A 159 13.53 -29.34 26.42
CA ARG A 159 12.32 -29.82 27.08
C ARG A 159 12.44 -29.71 28.59
N ILE A 160 11.59 -28.95 29.23
CA ILE A 160 11.51 -28.81 30.68
C ILE A 160 10.90 -30.08 31.24
N HIS A 161 11.72 -30.96 31.85
CA HIS A 161 11.34 -32.30 32.23
C HIS A 161 10.15 -32.36 33.19
N CYS A 162 10.11 -31.50 34.19
CA CYS A 162 9.03 -31.47 35.20
C CYS A 162 7.67 -31.08 34.59
N LEU A 163 7.65 -30.25 33.54
CA LEU A 163 6.44 -29.85 32.83
C LEU A 163 6.23 -30.64 31.52
N ARG A 164 7.24 -31.41 31.10
CA ARG A 164 7.25 -32.13 29.81
C ARG A 164 7.00 -31.21 28.60
N THR A 165 7.35 -29.93 28.77
CA THR A 165 7.02 -28.83 27.86
C THR A 165 8.25 -28.31 27.21
N ARG A 166 8.17 -28.05 25.90
CA ARG A 166 9.11 -27.20 25.14
C ARG A 166 8.46 -25.84 24.88
N VAL A 167 9.22 -24.79 25.05
CA VAL A 167 8.79 -23.42 24.80
C VAL A 167 9.47 -22.91 23.55
N ASN A 168 8.71 -22.40 22.60
CA ASN A 168 9.19 -21.71 21.43
C ASN A 168 8.69 -20.27 21.48
N VAL A 169 9.60 -19.31 21.34
CA VAL A 169 9.28 -17.89 21.28
C VAL A 169 9.82 -17.34 19.96
N THR A 170 8.97 -16.67 19.21
CA THR A 170 9.41 -15.85 18.07
C THR A 170 8.92 -14.44 18.26
N GLY A 171 9.71 -13.47 17.83
CA GLY A 171 9.35 -12.06 17.91
C GLY A 171 9.97 -11.28 16.78
N ALA A 172 9.29 -10.22 16.39
CA ALA A 172 9.79 -9.34 15.35
C ALA A 172 9.36 -7.89 15.60
N TRP A 173 10.31 -6.99 15.43
CA TRP A 173 10.05 -5.57 15.29
C TRP A 173 10.45 -5.14 13.89
N PHE A 174 9.57 -4.41 13.22
CA PHE A 174 9.79 -3.86 11.88
C PHE A 174 9.52 -2.37 11.87
N HIS A 175 10.43 -1.62 11.27
CA HIS A 175 10.21 -0.25 10.85
C HIS A 175 10.24 -0.20 9.32
N THR A 176 9.18 0.29 8.71
CA THR A 176 9.04 0.36 7.25
C THR A 176 8.68 1.78 6.85
N GLN A 177 9.40 2.33 5.89
CA GLN A 177 9.18 3.65 5.31
C GLN A 177 8.94 3.53 3.82
N TYR A 178 7.75 3.93 3.38
CA TYR A 178 7.39 4.06 1.96
C TYR A 178 7.41 5.51 1.57
N THR A 179 8.04 5.83 0.43
CA THR A 179 8.09 7.18 -0.13
C THR A 179 8.09 7.11 -1.66
N ASN A 180 7.96 8.26 -2.30
CA ASN A 180 8.32 8.40 -3.71
C ASN A 180 9.80 8.74 -3.84
N SER A 181 10.41 8.34 -4.96
CA SER A 181 11.80 8.66 -5.31
C SER A 181 11.90 9.71 -6.42
N GLN A 182 10.77 10.20 -6.91
CA GLN A 182 10.64 11.18 -7.99
C GLN A 182 9.52 12.16 -7.66
N PRO A 183 9.59 13.43 -8.11
CA PRO A 183 8.48 14.37 -8.04
C PRO A 183 7.22 13.82 -8.73
N MET A 184 6.06 14.33 -8.32
CA MET A 184 4.77 13.85 -8.78
C MET A 184 3.87 15.00 -9.20
N PHE A 185 3.22 14.84 -10.35
CA PHE A 185 2.11 15.71 -10.72
C PHE A 185 0.88 15.41 -9.87
N ASP A 186 0.21 16.47 -9.43
CA ASP A 186 -1.07 16.35 -8.76
C ASP A 186 -2.00 17.52 -9.16
N ALA A 187 -3.22 17.16 -9.58
CA ALA A 187 -4.20 18.08 -10.11
C ALA A 187 -5.12 18.64 -9.04
N VAL A 188 -5.52 19.89 -9.15
CA VAL A 188 -6.48 20.57 -8.26
C VAL A 188 -7.82 20.72 -8.96
N SER A 189 -8.88 20.23 -8.33
CA SER A 189 -10.25 20.27 -8.87
C SER A 189 -11.04 21.53 -8.49
N THR A 190 -10.40 22.53 -7.86
CA THR A 190 -11.02 23.80 -7.53
C THR A 190 -11.44 24.54 -8.80
N VAL A 191 -12.57 25.26 -8.74
CA VAL A 191 -13.08 26.10 -9.82
C VAL A 191 -12.75 27.55 -9.51
N VAL A 192 -12.13 28.25 -10.45
CA VAL A 192 -11.84 29.68 -10.40
C VAL A 192 -12.44 30.32 -11.65
N ASN A 193 -13.22 31.38 -11.50
CA ASN A 193 -13.89 32.08 -12.60
C ASN A 193 -14.60 31.14 -13.60
N GLY A 194 -15.29 30.11 -13.09
CA GLY A 194 -16.03 29.13 -13.91
C GLY A 194 -15.18 28.07 -14.63
N GLN A 195 -13.87 28.04 -14.41
CA GLN A 195 -12.97 27.05 -14.99
C GLN A 195 -12.30 26.22 -13.90
N THR A 196 -12.17 24.92 -14.13
CA THR A 196 -11.46 24.03 -13.21
C THR A 196 -9.96 24.22 -13.36
N VAL A 197 -9.25 24.47 -12.26
CA VAL A 197 -7.81 24.72 -12.22
C VAL A 197 -7.01 23.65 -12.96
N ARG A 198 -7.35 22.36 -12.75
CA ARG A 198 -6.66 21.23 -13.39
C ARG A 198 -6.66 21.26 -14.93
N ASN A 199 -7.64 21.93 -15.53
CA ASN A 199 -7.72 22.04 -17.00
C ASN A 199 -6.74 23.08 -17.53
N LYS A 200 -6.30 24.02 -16.69
CA LYS A 200 -5.38 25.10 -17.03
C LYS A 200 -3.96 24.86 -16.55
N TYR A 201 -3.83 24.40 -15.28
CA TYR A 201 -2.53 24.17 -14.66
C TYR A 201 -2.54 22.90 -13.80
N VAL A 202 -1.42 22.18 -13.81
CA VAL A 202 -1.18 21.03 -12.92
C VAL A 202 0.17 21.16 -12.25
N GLY A 203 0.20 21.11 -10.92
CA GLY A 203 1.41 21.26 -10.12
C GLY A 203 2.27 19.99 -10.09
N LEU A 204 3.59 20.20 -10.12
CA LEU A 204 4.60 19.18 -9.85
C LEU A 204 5.13 19.39 -8.43
N TYR A 205 5.10 18.35 -7.60
CA TYR A 205 5.47 18.43 -6.19
C TYR A 205 6.60 17.46 -5.86
N ASP A 206 7.60 17.97 -5.14
CA ASP A 206 8.65 17.17 -4.53
C ASP A 206 8.27 16.87 -3.07
N TRP A 207 7.16 16.20 -2.86
CA TRP A 207 6.70 15.81 -1.54
C TRP A 207 6.92 14.31 -1.25
N ASN A 208 7.08 13.98 0.00
CA ASN A 208 7.06 12.60 0.45
C ASN A 208 5.60 12.11 0.55
N ASP A 209 5.08 11.54 -0.53
CA ASP A 209 3.79 10.86 -0.50
C ASP A 209 3.95 9.48 0.12
N GLY A 210 4.29 9.45 1.39
CA GLY A 210 4.74 8.26 2.07
C GLY A 210 4.15 8.04 3.44
N ARG A 211 4.51 6.90 4.00
CA ARG A 211 4.05 6.43 5.28
C ARG A 211 5.14 5.65 6.00
N GLU A 212 5.26 5.89 7.31
CA GLU A 212 6.05 5.09 8.23
C GLU A 212 5.14 4.12 8.98
N ASN A 213 5.59 2.89 9.14
CA ASN A 213 4.91 1.88 9.94
C ASN A 213 5.91 1.19 10.86
N ASP A 214 5.59 1.15 12.14
CA ASP A 214 6.28 0.33 13.13
C ASP A 214 5.35 -0.82 13.54
N ARG A 215 5.89 -2.00 13.66
CA ARG A 215 5.15 -3.17 14.13
C ARG A 215 6.03 -3.99 15.07
N LEU A 216 5.46 -4.37 16.20
CA LEU A 216 6.10 -5.28 17.16
C LEU A 216 5.12 -6.41 17.49
N ASN A 217 5.55 -7.64 17.27
CA ASN A 217 4.76 -8.83 17.57
C ASN A 217 5.63 -9.93 18.17
N THR A 218 5.00 -10.79 18.97
CA THR A 218 5.60 -12.02 19.49
C THR A 218 4.61 -13.17 19.43
N ASN A 219 5.13 -14.38 19.20
CA ASN A 219 4.37 -15.62 19.31
C ASN A 219 5.11 -16.52 20.30
N VAL A 220 4.37 -17.07 21.25
CA VAL A 220 4.88 -18.04 22.23
C VAL A 220 4.09 -19.33 22.07
N THR A 221 4.80 -20.44 21.87
CA THR A 221 4.17 -21.76 21.74
C THR A 221 4.71 -22.68 22.84
N PHE A 222 3.80 -23.34 23.52
CA PHE A 222 4.08 -24.34 24.54
C PHE A 222 3.64 -25.72 23.99
N ASP A 223 4.62 -26.63 23.79
CA ASP A 223 4.38 -27.98 23.35
C ASP A 223 4.60 -28.95 24.52
N THR A 224 3.51 -29.39 25.14
CA THR A 224 3.51 -30.31 26.29
C THR A 224 3.15 -31.70 25.81
N GLN A 225 4.01 -32.66 26.07
CA GLN A 225 3.77 -34.08 25.71
C GLN A 225 3.55 -34.91 26.94
N ILE A 226 2.48 -35.70 26.95
CA ILE A 226 2.16 -36.70 27.98
C ILE A 226 2.23 -38.08 27.33
N PRO A 227 3.43 -38.72 27.33
CA PRO A 227 3.66 -39.98 26.64
C PRO A 227 2.74 -41.12 27.09
N GLU A 228 2.45 -41.17 28.38
CA GLU A 228 1.59 -42.23 28.97
C GLU A 228 0.20 -42.22 28.36
N TRP A 229 -0.31 -41.06 28.01
CA TRP A 229 -1.61 -40.90 27.40
C TRP A 229 -1.52 -40.69 25.88
N LYS A 230 -0.31 -40.63 25.29
CA LYS A 230 -0.08 -40.30 23.89
C LYS A 230 -0.80 -39.01 23.50
N LEU A 231 -0.74 -38.00 24.35
CA LEU A 231 -1.34 -36.69 24.16
C LEU A 231 -0.27 -35.63 23.99
N ILE A 232 -0.53 -34.70 23.06
CA ILE A 232 0.27 -33.53 22.83
C ILE A 232 -0.66 -32.34 22.95
N PHE A 233 -0.31 -31.38 23.81
CA PHE A 233 -0.99 -30.10 23.96
C PHE A 233 -0.09 -29.04 23.35
N THR A 234 -0.59 -28.35 22.36
CA THR A 234 0.08 -27.18 21.76
C THR A 234 -0.75 -25.93 22.06
N THR A 235 -0.24 -25.09 22.96
CA THR A 235 -0.85 -23.78 23.27
C THR A 235 -0.03 -22.71 22.60
N SER A 236 -0.66 -21.83 21.82
CA SER A 236 0.02 -20.67 21.23
C SER A 236 -0.61 -19.36 21.69
N VAL A 237 0.25 -18.42 22.08
CA VAL A 237 -0.13 -17.07 22.47
C VAL A 237 0.49 -16.12 21.44
N GLN A 238 -0.36 -15.40 20.73
CA GLN A 238 0.04 -14.43 19.72
C GLN A 238 -0.22 -13.03 20.26
N CYS A 239 0.83 -12.24 20.39
CA CYS A 239 0.74 -10.86 20.86
C CYS A 239 1.17 -9.91 19.75
N MET A 240 0.28 -8.97 19.40
CA MET A 240 0.60 -7.78 18.66
C MET A 240 0.74 -6.64 19.68
N TRP A 241 1.97 -6.25 19.98
CA TRP A 241 2.25 -5.24 21.01
C TRP A 241 1.93 -3.84 20.54
N MET A 242 2.24 -3.56 19.26
CA MET A 242 2.10 -2.24 18.69
C MET A 242 2.03 -2.31 17.16
N ILE A 243 1.10 -1.55 16.58
CA ILE A 243 1.16 -1.11 15.19
C ILE A 243 1.04 0.40 15.23
N ARG A 244 2.12 1.09 14.88
CA ARG A 244 2.15 2.55 14.77
C ARG A 244 2.23 2.94 13.31
N THR A 245 1.37 3.85 12.88
CA THR A 245 1.35 4.38 11.52
C THR A 245 1.43 5.89 11.57
N LYS A 246 2.24 6.47 10.68
CA LYS A 246 2.39 7.92 10.52
C LYS A 246 2.49 8.24 9.03
N GLN A 247 1.70 9.21 8.58
CA GLN A 247 1.88 9.80 7.25
C GLN A 247 3.09 10.74 7.27
N MET A 248 3.90 10.71 6.23
CA MET A 248 5.03 11.63 6.11
C MET A 248 4.55 13.04 5.82
N LYS A 249 5.21 14.04 6.39
CA LYS A 249 4.85 15.43 6.20
C LYS A 249 5.11 15.85 4.75
N LYS A 250 4.09 16.44 4.12
CA LYS A 250 4.13 16.94 2.75
C LYS A 250 4.43 18.43 2.75
N ASN A 251 5.29 18.87 1.83
CA ASN A 251 5.39 20.26 1.46
C ASN A 251 4.29 20.55 0.41
N GLY A 252 3.37 21.44 0.72
CA GLY A 252 2.24 21.77 -0.15
C GLY A 252 2.59 22.72 -1.30
N MET A 253 3.80 23.27 -1.35
CA MET A 253 4.22 24.13 -2.44
C MET A 253 4.70 23.30 -3.62
N PRO A 254 4.20 23.54 -4.84
CA PRO A 254 4.75 22.90 -6.03
C PRO A 254 6.16 23.46 -6.33
N ILE A 255 6.99 22.62 -6.95
CA ILE A 255 8.31 23.06 -7.45
C ILE A 255 8.21 23.60 -8.88
N ALA A 256 7.20 23.13 -9.62
CA ALA A 256 6.93 23.52 -11.00
C ALA A 256 5.45 23.26 -11.32
N TYR A 257 5.00 23.71 -12.49
CA TYR A 257 3.67 23.41 -13.01
C TYR A 257 3.72 23.24 -14.53
N ILE A 258 2.78 22.46 -15.07
CA ILE A 258 2.54 22.38 -16.51
C ILE A 258 1.36 23.29 -16.87
N SER A 259 1.48 24.03 -17.98
CA SER A 259 0.44 24.94 -18.49
C SER A 259 -0.29 24.34 -19.68
N SER A 260 -1.61 24.56 -19.76
CA SER A 260 -2.40 24.19 -20.96
C SER A 260 -2.10 25.08 -22.16
N GLU A 261 -1.48 26.25 -21.98
CA GLU A 261 -1.22 27.20 -23.06
C GLU A 261 -0.17 26.66 -24.03
N ASP A 262 0.88 26.04 -23.50
CA ASP A 262 2.00 25.52 -24.29
C ASP A 262 2.38 24.06 -24.02
N GLY A 263 1.82 23.46 -22.98
CA GLY A 263 2.15 22.08 -22.56
C GLY A 263 3.54 21.94 -21.95
N GLN A 264 4.20 23.06 -21.59
CA GLN A 264 5.55 23.06 -21.05
C GLN A 264 5.54 23.13 -19.52
N LEU A 265 6.66 22.68 -18.94
CA LEU A 265 6.91 22.79 -17.52
C LEU A 265 7.51 24.17 -17.21
N HIS A 266 6.89 24.87 -16.26
CA HIS A 266 7.31 26.18 -15.77
C HIS A 266 7.69 26.07 -14.30
N ASP A 267 8.71 26.82 -13.88
CA ASP A 267 9.07 26.93 -12.47
C ASP A 267 7.97 27.64 -11.68
N TYR A 268 7.65 27.09 -10.49
CA TYR A 268 6.71 27.74 -9.58
C TYR A 268 7.48 28.68 -8.65
N THR A 269 7.21 29.98 -8.76
CA THR A 269 7.90 31.05 -8.02
C THR A 269 6.92 31.83 -7.17
N ASP A 270 7.42 32.74 -6.33
CA ASP A 270 6.57 33.65 -5.55
C ASP A 270 5.66 34.52 -6.45
N GLU A 271 6.07 34.81 -7.67
CA GLU A 271 5.24 35.52 -8.64
C GLU A 271 4.03 34.71 -9.08
N SER A 272 4.13 33.39 -9.09
CA SER A 272 3.02 32.49 -9.41
C SER A 272 1.84 32.63 -8.45
N LEU A 273 2.09 33.09 -7.22
CA LEU A 273 1.04 33.33 -6.21
C LEU A 273 0.11 34.51 -6.60
N ASN A 274 0.48 35.35 -7.54
CA ASN A 274 -0.33 36.46 -8.04
C ASN A 274 -1.39 36.02 -9.06
N ASP A 275 -1.22 34.83 -9.69
CA ASP A 275 -2.24 34.24 -10.56
C ASP A 275 -3.28 33.49 -9.71
N PRO A 276 -4.58 33.80 -9.81
CA PRO A 276 -5.61 33.18 -8.99
C PRO A 276 -5.76 31.65 -9.24
N TYR A 277 -5.35 31.15 -10.39
CA TYR A 277 -5.36 29.72 -10.70
C TYR A 277 -4.09 29.04 -10.14
N LEU A 278 -2.91 29.63 -10.34
CA LEU A 278 -1.65 29.09 -9.81
C LEU A 278 -1.62 29.11 -8.28
N LEU A 279 -2.23 30.12 -7.65
CA LEU A 279 -2.40 30.17 -6.19
C LEU A 279 -3.07 28.91 -5.63
N GLN A 280 -4.01 28.30 -6.38
CA GLN A 280 -4.71 27.09 -5.93
C GLN A 280 -3.82 25.85 -5.92
N LEU A 281 -2.67 25.89 -6.59
CA LEU A 281 -1.68 24.82 -6.55
C LEU A 281 -0.93 24.79 -5.21
N ALA A 282 -0.78 25.94 -4.54
CA ALA A 282 -0.21 26.00 -3.20
C ALA A 282 -1.19 25.40 -2.19
N ARG A 283 -0.81 24.27 -1.56
CA ARG A 283 -1.67 23.51 -0.66
C ARG A 283 -1.25 23.67 0.77
N THR A 284 -2.23 23.76 1.65
CA THR A 284 -2.03 23.73 3.10
C THR A 284 -2.55 22.41 3.64
N TYR A 285 -1.75 21.74 4.43
CA TYR A 285 -2.12 20.50 5.11
C TYR A 285 -2.29 20.75 6.60
N ASN A 286 -3.33 20.12 7.18
CA ASN A 286 -3.50 20.13 8.62
C ASN A 286 -2.46 19.18 9.26
N ASP A 287 -1.70 19.67 10.26
CA ASP A 287 -0.69 18.88 10.97
C ASP A 287 -1.27 17.63 11.66
N GLU A 288 -2.57 17.62 11.96
CA GLU A 288 -3.25 16.45 12.54
C GLU A 288 -3.14 15.19 11.66
N GLN A 289 -3.16 15.34 10.33
CA GLN A 289 -3.04 14.19 9.40
C GLN A 289 -1.66 13.54 9.42
N PHE A 290 -0.64 14.24 9.94
CA PHE A 290 0.72 13.72 10.06
C PHE A 290 1.03 13.19 11.45
N LYS A 291 0.07 13.24 12.38
CA LYS A 291 0.24 12.62 13.70
C LYS A 291 0.24 11.10 13.56
N ALA A 292 1.13 10.48 14.33
CA ALA A 292 1.14 9.03 14.43
C ALA A 292 -0.09 8.55 15.21
N PHE A 293 -0.71 7.51 14.74
CA PHE A 293 -1.67 6.75 15.54
C PHE A 293 -1.13 5.35 15.84
N THR A 294 -1.49 4.83 17.01
CA THR A 294 -1.04 3.52 17.46
C THR A 294 -2.25 2.63 17.75
N VAL A 295 -2.27 1.47 17.12
CA VAL A 295 -3.22 0.40 17.47
C VAL A 295 -2.74 -0.22 18.78
N PRO A 296 -3.58 -0.28 19.82
CA PRO A 296 -3.19 -0.83 21.11
C PRO A 296 -2.90 -2.33 21.03
N MET A 297 -2.17 -2.82 22.02
CA MET A 297 -1.84 -4.25 22.17
C MET A 297 -3.06 -5.12 21.94
N SER A 298 -2.84 -6.25 21.30
CA SER A 298 -3.82 -7.33 21.20
C SER A 298 -3.17 -8.68 21.43
N MET A 299 -3.93 -9.60 22.00
CA MET A 299 -3.46 -10.94 22.31
C MET A 299 -4.54 -11.96 21.93
N VAL A 300 -4.10 -13.10 21.39
CA VAL A 300 -4.98 -14.23 21.04
C VAL A 300 -4.31 -15.51 21.52
N VAL A 301 -5.10 -16.38 22.15
CA VAL A 301 -4.66 -17.70 22.62
C VAL A 301 -5.37 -18.80 21.83
N ASN A 302 -4.60 -19.75 21.33
CA ASN A 302 -5.08 -20.93 20.63
C ASN A 302 -4.62 -22.20 21.32
N LEU A 303 -5.41 -23.26 21.22
CA LEU A 303 -5.11 -24.58 21.79
C LEU A 303 -5.31 -25.66 20.73
N LYS A 304 -4.35 -26.58 20.61
CA LYS A 304 -4.49 -27.82 19.84
C LYS A 304 -4.17 -28.99 20.76
N VAL A 305 -5.04 -29.97 20.81
CA VAL A 305 -4.84 -31.24 21.54
C VAL A 305 -4.78 -32.36 20.53
N THR A 306 -3.65 -33.04 20.47
CA THR A 306 -3.44 -34.16 19.54
C THR A 306 -3.34 -35.46 20.31
N LYS A 307 -4.14 -36.47 19.93
CA LYS A 307 -4.09 -37.86 20.40
C LYS A 307 -3.42 -38.72 19.34
N GLU A 308 -2.34 -39.42 19.71
CA GLU A 308 -1.73 -40.44 18.86
C GLU A 308 -2.45 -41.80 19.12
N ILE A 309 -2.96 -42.41 18.05
CA ILE A 309 -3.69 -43.64 18.06
C ILE A 309 -2.91 -44.72 17.29
N GLY A 310 -2.34 -45.68 18.03
CA GLY A 310 -1.42 -46.64 17.42
C GLY A 310 -0.15 -45.97 16.87
N ARG A 311 0.30 -46.46 15.71
CA ARG A 311 1.49 -45.92 14.99
C ARG A 311 1.10 -45.11 13.75
N TYR A 312 -0.14 -45.23 13.32
CA TYR A 312 -0.55 -44.78 11.98
C TYR A 312 -1.56 -43.65 11.96
N MET A 313 -2.16 -43.27 13.14
CA MET A 313 -3.21 -42.28 13.18
C MET A 313 -2.91 -41.19 14.22
N ARG A 314 -3.18 -39.94 13.86
CA ARG A 314 -3.25 -38.82 14.79
C ARG A 314 -4.60 -38.13 14.64
N LEU A 315 -5.26 -37.91 15.77
CA LEU A 315 -6.51 -37.15 15.85
C LEU A 315 -6.22 -35.86 16.63
N SER A 316 -6.45 -34.72 16.04
CA SER A 316 -6.26 -33.43 16.68
C SER A 316 -7.58 -32.68 16.76
N PHE A 317 -7.86 -32.12 17.92
CA PHE A 317 -8.88 -31.11 18.13
C PHE A 317 -8.18 -29.77 18.29
N PHE A 318 -8.64 -28.74 17.61
CA PHE A 318 -8.11 -27.38 17.78
C PHE A 318 -9.22 -26.39 18.09
N ALA A 319 -8.86 -25.43 18.96
CA ALA A 319 -9.70 -24.31 19.36
C ALA A 319 -8.89 -23.05 19.19
N ASN A 320 -9.27 -22.23 18.22
CA ASN A 320 -8.59 -20.98 17.94
C ASN A 320 -9.35 -19.83 18.57
N LYS A 321 -8.60 -18.84 19.06
CA LYS A 321 -9.12 -17.66 19.76
C LYS A 321 -10.00 -18.03 20.97
N ILE A 322 -9.56 -19.01 21.75
CA ILE A 322 -10.25 -19.42 22.97
C ILE A 322 -10.22 -18.34 24.05
N LEU A 323 -9.16 -17.53 24.06
CA LEU A 323 -9.04 -16.31 24.81
C LEU A 323 -8.51 -15.23 23.89
N ASP A 324 -9.05 -14.03 24.01
CA ASP A 324 -8.60 -12.86 23.27
C ASP A 324 -8.64 -11.60 24.12
N TYR A 325 -7.71 -10.70 23.83
CA TYR A 325 -7.70 -9.34 24.33
C TYR A 325 -7.55 -8.41 23.11
N LEU A 326 -8.65 -7.81 22.70
CA LEU A 326 -8.77 -6.99 21.51
C LEU A 326 -9.44 -5.66 21.86
N PRO A 327 -8.78 -4.76 22.62
CA PRO A 327 -9.40 -3.50 23.03
C PRO A 327 -9.77 -2.66 21.83
N ASP A 328 -10.92 -2.00 21.91
CA ASP A 328 -11.33 -0.98 20.96
C ASP A 328 -10.34 0.20 20.99
N TYR A 329 -10.23 0.92 19.89
CA TYR A 329 -9.38 2.12 19.83
C TYR A 329 -9.99 3.18 18.91
N THR A 330 -9.53 4.41 19.05
CA THR A 330 -9.97 5.53 18.22
C THR A 330 -8.90 5.84 17.17
N ALA A 331 -9.30 5.90 15.91
CA ALA A 331 -8.45 6.33 14.81
C ALA A 331 -9.24 7.31 13.93
N ASN A 332 -8.63 8.45 13.59
CA ASN A 332 -9.24 9.49 12.75
C ASN A 332 -10.64 9.92 13.23
N GLY A 333 -10.84 10.05 14.55
CA GLY A 333 -12.09 10.44 15.16
C GLY A 333 -13.20 9.37 15.16
N ARG A 334 -12.87 8.12 14.76
CA ARG A 334 -13.80 6.99 14.74
C ARG A 334 -13.37 5.90 15.71
N VAL A 335 -14.33 5.34 16.44
CA VAL A 335 -14.09 4.16 17.29
C VAL A 335 -14.04 2.92 16.40
N ILE A 336 -12.93 2.22 16.45
CA ILE A 336 -12.70 0.94 15.76
C ILE A 336 -12.94 -0.16 16.79
N ARG A 337 -13.99 -0.92 16.58
CA ARG A 337 -14.31 -2.09 17.40
C ARG A 337 -13.63 -3.34 16.82
N ARG A 338 -13.02 -4.14 17.68
CA ARG A 338 -12.34 -5.39 17.31
C ARG A 338 -12.99 -6.55 18.02
N ASN A 339 -13.46 -7.51 17.24
CA ASN A 339 -14.06 -8.74 17.76
C ASN A 339 -13.32 -9.95 17.19
N ALA A 340 -13.05 -10.94 18.02
CA ALA A 340 -12.60 -12.24 17.59
C ALA A 340 -13.73 -13.25 17.82
N SER A 341 -13.99 -14.07 16.81
CA SER A 341 -14.89 -15.21 16.97
C SER A 341 -14.05 -16.47 17.17
N PRO A 342 -14.20 -17.20 18.28
CA PRO A 342 -13.56 -18.48 18.43
C PRO A 342 -14.08 -19.47 17.38
N TYR A 343 -13.22 -20.34 16.89
CA TYR A 343 -13.60 -21.42 16.01
C TYR A 343 -12.88 -22.72 16.39
N PHE A 344 -13.55 -23.85 16.13
CA PHE A 344 -13.15 -25.18 16.52
C PHE A 344 -13.08 -26.08 15.29
N GLY A 345 -12.21 -27.05 15.34
CA GLY A 345 -12.12 -28.03 14.28
C GLY A 345 -11.41 -29.29 14.70
N VAL A 346 -11.53 -30.31 13.87
CA VAL A 346 -10.91 -31.63 14.05
C VAL A 346 -10.07 -31.93 12.80
N GLU A 347 -8.90 -32.50 13.03
CA GLU A 347 -7.98 -32.93 12.00
C GLU A 347 -7.60 -34.39 12.25
N ALA A 348 -7.73 -35.25 11.26
CA ALA A 348 -7.24 -36.61 11.28
C ALA A 348 -6.09 -36.80 10.30
N GLY A 349 -4.96 -37.27 10.80
CA GLY A 349 -3.76 -37.57 10.01
C GLY A 349 -3.48 -39.08 10.03
N PHE A 350 -3.17 -39.62 8.86
CA PHE A 350 -2.78 -41.04 8.72
C PHE A 350 -1.35 -41.08 8.14
N THR A 351 -0.53 -41.96 8.75
CA THR A 351 0.81 -42.28 8.23
C THR A 351 0.71 -43.66 7.57
N ILE A 352 0.94 -43.74 6.28
CA ILE A 352 0.90 -44.96 5.48
C ILE A 352 2.28 -45.59 5.46
#